data_d1fd595a1805ca4b9746e3cae9de502a
#
_entry.id   d1fd595a1805ca4b9746e3cae9de502a
#
_cell.length_a   1.000
_cell.length_b   1.000
_cell.length_c   1.000
_cell.angle_alpha   90.00
_cell.angle_beta   90.00
_cell.angle_gamma   90.00
#
_symmetry.space_group_name_H-M   'P 1'
#
loop_
_entity.id
_entity.type
_entity.pdbx_description
1 polymer ?
#
loop_
_entity_poly.entity_id
_entity_poly.type
_entity_poly.pdbx_seq_one_letter_code
_entity_poly.pdbx_strand_id
1 'polypeptide(L)'
;MKAADLAVQLRWGQFWVSLRAEQCQQQTKGMRMRIGAMIGADGTKESINDVVRLGKEIEAAGLDHVWIANIFSYDAITTLALIGRETSRVRLGTAVTPTYPRHPGALAQQAMTTAAATDNRFTLGIGLSHQVVIENMFGLSYDKPAKHMREYLNVLMPLLRGETVSYQGEQYTVQGLTLDIPGATELPVVVAALGPAMIKLTAELADGTNTWMVGPKTMEEHIIPSFQAAGRPDPAIVAGMPIVLTTNVDQAKEKIAQDLTVYGQLPSYRAMLDREGAAGPADIAIVGDENQLRGQIKRFQDLGVTDFNAAIMDTEDGAYARTLEFLGSING
;
A
#
# COMPACT_ATOMS: atom_id res chain seq x y z
N MET A 1 21.15 -20.44 -38.23
CA MET A 1 20.87 -19.03 -37.86
C MET A 1 22.20 -18.36 -37.60
N LYS A 2 22.55 -17.32 -38.35
CA LYS A 2 23.87 -16.66 -38.25
C LYS A 2 23.88 -15.74 -37.03
N ALA A 3 25.00 -15.62 -36.35
CA ALA A 3 25.17 -14.79 -35.14
C ALA A 3 24.71 -13.31 -35.35
N ALA A 4 24.71 -12.83 -36.58
CA ALA A 4 24.17 -11.52 -36.96
C ALA A 4 22.66 -11.37 -36.76
N ASP A 5 21.88 -12.45 -37.00
CA ASP A 5 20.42 -12.42 -36.86
C ASP A 5 20.00 -12.37 -35.38
N LEU A 6 20.77 -13.01 -34.51
CA LEU A 6 20.55 -13.01 -33.06
C LEU A 6 20.83 -11.61 -32.46
N ALA A 7 21.90 -10.94 -32.93
CA ALA A 7 22.26 -9.60 -32.50
C ALA A 7 21.23 -8.54 -32.92
N VAL A 8 20.64 -8.69 -34.10
CA VAL A 8 19.57 -7.82 -34.60
C VAL A 8 18.28 -8.03 -33.79
N GLN A 9 17.89 -9.28 -33.49
CA GLN A 9 16.70 -9.56 -32.66
C GLN A 9 16.85 -9.03 -31.24
N LEU A 10 18.05 -9.13 -30.64
CA LEU A 10 18.34 -8.58 -29.30
C LEU A 10 18.26 -7.05 -29.29
N ARG A 11 18.75 -6.37 -30.33
CA ARG A 11 18.67 -4.91 -30.47
C ARG A 11 17.22 -4.42 -30.65
N TRP A 12 16.42 -5.12 -31.45
CA TRP A 12 15.00 -4.82 -31.63
C TRP A 12 14.20 -5.10 -30.34
N GLY A 13 14.51 -6.18 -29.62
CA GLY A 13 13.91 -6.47 -28.33
C GLY A 13 14.17 -5.36 -27.28
N GLN A 14 15.41 -4.91 -27.17
CA GLN A 14 15.78 -3.78 -26.28
C GLN A 14 15.15 -2.45 -26.70
N PHE A 15 15.07 -2.18 -27.99
CA PHE A 15 14.44 -0.98 -28.54
C PHE A 15 12.93 -0.94 -28.24
N TRP A 16 12.22 -2.06 -28.39
CA TRP A 16 10.79 -2.15 -28.06
C TRP A 16 10.51 -2.09 -26.57
N VAL A 17 11.41 -2.60 -25.74
CA VAL A 17 11.32 -2.48 -24.27
C VAL A 17 11.52 -1.02 -23.85
N SER A 18 12.50 -0.31 -24.42
CA SER A 18 12.73 1.11 -24.10
C SER A 18 11.58 2.01 -24.60
N LEU A 19 11.06 1.77 -25.81
CA LEU A 19 9.91 2.50 -26.35
C LEU A 19 8.63 2.29 -25.53
N ARG A 20 8.38 1.07 -25.07
CA ARG A 20 7.26 0.79 -24.18
C ARG A 20 7.43 1.44 -22.80
N ALA A 21 8.67 1.45 -22.27
CA ALA A 21 8.97 2.13 -21.01
C ALA A 21 8.77 3.65 -21.13
N GLU A 22 9.21 4.25 -22.23
CA GLU A 22 9.01 5.68 -22.50
C GLU A 22 7.54 6.03 -22.75
N GLN A 23 6.78 5.19 -23.45
CA GLN A 23 5.33 5.37 -23.63
C GLN A 23 4.57 5.22 -22.32
N CYS A 24 4.94 4.24 -21.46
CA CYS A 24 4.36 4.06 -20.14
C CYS A 24 4.68 5.28 -19.25
N GLN A 25 5.92 5.78 -19.25
CA GLN A 25 6.28 7.02 -18.55
C GLN A 25 5.56 8.27 -19.08
N GLN A 26 5.23 8.33 -20.37
CA GLN A 26 4.45 9.44 -20.93
C GLN A 26 2.96 9.35 -20.57
N GLN A 27 2.40 8.15 -20.46
CA GLN A 27 1.00 7.95 -20.03
C GLN A 27 0.81 8.24 -18.56
N THR A 28 1.76 7.85 -17.68
CA THR A 28 1.68 8.15 -16.24
C THR A 28 1.98 9.61 -15.91
N LYS A 29 2.71 10.33 -16.74
CA LYS A 29 3.00 11.78 -16.56
C LYS A 29 1.78 12.71 -16.60
N GLY A 30 0.59 12.19 -16.94
CA GLY A 30 -0.66 12.96 -16.99
C GLY A 30 -1.67 12.62 -15.89
N MET A 31 -1.45 11.55 -15.12
CA MET A 31 -2.37 11.19 -14.04
C MET A 31 -1.98 11.87 -12.74
N ARG A 32 -2.93 12.57 -12.14
CA ARG A 32 -2.77 13.16 -10.80
C ARG A 32 -2.57 12.04 -9.78
N MET A 33 -1.50 12.12 -8.99
CA MET A 33 -1.33 11.26 -7.81
C MET A 33 -2.40 11.62 -6.77
N ARG A 34 -3.11 10.62 -6.27
CA ARG A 34 -4.09 10.80 -5.18
C ARG A 34 -3.35 10.95 -3.85
N ILE A 35 -3.84 11.82 -2.98
CA ILE A 35 -3.31 11.97 -1.62
C ILE A 35 -4.35 11.44 -0.63
N GLY A 36 -3.91 10.53 0.23
CA GLY A 36 -4.71 9.98 1.32
C GLY A 36 -3.99 10.10 2.65
N ALA A 37 -4.71 9.84 3.74
CA ALA A 37 -4.14 9.79 5.07
C ALA A 37 -4.32 8.41 5.70
N MET A 38 -3.32 7.97 6.47
CA MET A 38 -3.33 6.73 7.23
C MET A 38 -3.74 6.98 8.67
N ILE A 39 -4.72 6.22 9.14
CA ILE A 39 -5.20 6.22 10.52
C ILE A 39 -4.75 4.92 11.21
N GLY A 40 -4.47 4.98 12.51
CA GLY A 40 -4.24 3.80 13.34
C GLY A 40 -2.89 3.12 13.16
N ALA A 41 -1.91 3.78 12.57
CA ALA A 41 -0.54 3.26 12.45
C ALA A 41 0.15 3.08 13.82
N ASP A 42 -0.31 3.78 14.83
CA ASP A 42 0.20 3.81 16.21
C ASP A 42 -0.63 2.96 17.19
N GLY A 43 -1.66 2.25 16.69
CA GLY A 43 -2.57 1.50 17.56
C GLY A 43 -3.46 2.40 18.41
N THR A 44 -4.18 3.32 17.77
CA THR A 44 -5.00 4.36 18.40
C THR A 44 -5.66 3.96 19.73
N LYS A 45 -5.60 4.84 20.70
CA LYS A 45 -6.33 4.74 21.98
C LYS A 45 -7.71 5.41 21.93
N GLU A 46 -8.08 5.95 20.79
CA GLU A 46 -9.34 6.64 20.56
C GLU A 46 -10.52 5.68 20.47
N SER A 47 -11.72 6.15 20.72
CA SER A 47 -12.92 5.37 20.52
C SER A 47 -13.19 5.12 19.04
N ILE A 48 -13.96 4.08 18.71
CA ILE A 48 -14.34 3.81 17.32
C ILE A 48 -15.07 5.01 16.69
N ASN A 49 -15.84 5.77 17.47
CA ASN A 49 -16.52 6.97 16.98
C ASN A 49 -15.52 8.09 16.62
N ASP A 50 -14.43 8.22 17.38
CA ASP A 50 -13.38 9.19 17.07
C ASP A 50 -12.65 8.80 15.78
N VAL A 51 -12.38 7.52 15.57
CA VAL A 51 -11.77 7.01 14.33
C VAL A 51 -12.69 7.28 13.12
N VAL A 52 -13.99 7.07 13.28
CA VAL A 52 -14.97 7.41 12.22
C VAL A 52 -15.00 8.92 11.97
N ARG A 53 -14.93 9.74 13.02
CA ARG A 53 -14.84 11.21 12.91
C ARG A 53 -13.59 11.64 12.13
N LEU A 54 -12.42 11.05 12.42
CA LEU A 54 -11.18 11.31 11.67
C LEU A 54 -11.34 10.99 10.18
N GLY A 55 -11.99 9.89 9.83
CA GLY A 55 -12.31 9.56 8.43
C GLY A 55 -13.14 10.64 7.73
N LYS A 56 -14.12 11.22 8.43
CA LYS A 56 -14.93 12.36 7.93
C LYS A 56 -14.11 13.65 7.81
N GLU A 57 -13.20 13.91 8.75
CA GLU A 57 -12.29 15.06 8.70
C GLU A 57 -11.33 14.96 7.50
N ILE A 58 -10.81 13.77 7.20
CA ILE A 58 -9.99 13.51 6.01
C ILE A 58 -10.77 13.79 4.72
N GLU A 59 -12.04 13.34 4.64
CA GLU A 59 -12.92 13.67 3.50
C GLU A 59 -13.19 15.17 3.40
N ALA A 60 -13.47 15.83 4.52
CA ALA A 60 -13.74 17.27 4.57
C ALA A 60 -12.51 18.10 4.19
N ALA A 61 -11.32 17.67 4.54
CA ALA A 61 -10.05 18.28 4.13
C ALA A 61 -9.76 18.14 2.63
N GLY A 62 -10.52 17.34 1.90
CA GLY A 62 -10.38 17.20 0.45
C GLY A 62 -9.46 16.07 0.01
N LEU A 63 -9.00 15.19 0.89
CA LEU A 63 -8.16 14.06 0.52
C LEU A 63 -8.95 12.98 -0.24
N ASP A 64 -8.22 12.14 -0.99
CA ASP A 64 -8.79 11.12 -1.86
C ASP A 64 -9.00 9.77 -1.17
N HIS A 65 -8.18 9.44 -0.13
CA HIS A 65 -8.19 8.13 0.52
C HIS A 65 -8.10 8.22 2.04
N VAL A 66 -8.82 7.33 2.72
CA VAL A 66 -8.54 6.92 4.11
C VAL A 66 -7.93 5.53 4.07
N TRP A 67 -6.74 5.39 4.63
CA TRP A 67 -6.04 4.12 4.79
C TRP A 67 -5.99 3.73 6.26
N ILE A 68 -6.21 2.43 6.57
CA ILE A 68 -6.06 1.92 7.93
C ILE A 68 -5.07 0.76 7.96
N ALA A 69 -4.08 0.86 8.85
CA ALA A 69 -3.18 -0.24 9.18
C ALA A 69 -3.89 -1.23 10.12
N ASN A 70 -3.90 -2.53 9.76
CA ASN A 70 -4.47 -3.56 10.63
C ASN A 70 -3.41 -4.08 11.61
N ILE A 71 -3.21 -3.36 12.71
CA ILE A 71 -2.31 -3.74 13.79
C ILE A 71 -3.11 -4.43 14.91
N PHE A 72 -2.87 -4.13 16.18
CA PHE A 72 -3.51 -4.77 17.34
C PHE A 72 -4.58 -3.91 18.00
N SER A 73 -5.21 -3.01 17.25
CA SER A 73 -6.35 -2.21 17.68
C SER A 73 -7.61 -2.65 16.90
N TYR A 74 -8.41 -1.72 16.40
CA TYR A 74 -9.60 -2.04 15.63
C TYR A 74 -9.30 -2.80 14.34
N ASP A 75 -10.16 -3.73 13.95
CA ASP A 75 -10.10 -4.39 12.64
C ASP A 75 -10.28 -3.36 11.52
N ALA A 76 -9.28 -3.29 10.64
CA ALA A 76 -9.23 -2.24 9.62
C ALA A 76 -10.42 -2.29 8.65
N ILE A 77 -10.82 -3.49 8.21
CA ILE A 77 -11.90 -3.65 7.22
C ILE A 77 -13.24 -3.26 7.85
N THR A 78 -13.51 -3.70 9.07
CA THR A 78 -14.72 -3.34 9.81
C THR A 78 -14.78 -1.82 10.05
N THR A 79 -13.67 -1.22 10.46
CA THR A 79 -13.60 0.23 10.72
C THR A 79 -13.81 1.03 9.44
N LEU A 80 -13.23 0.61 8.32
CA LEU A 80 -13.42 1.24 7.01
C LEU A 80 -14.86 1.11 6.51
N ALA A 81 -15.56 0.01 6.80
CA ALA A 81 -16.99 -0.10 6.50
C ALA A 81 -17.80 0.95 7.26
N LEU A 82 -17.50 1.20 8.55
CA LEU A 82 -18.16 2.24 9.34
C LEU A 82 -17.87 3.65 8.79
N ILE A 83 -16.60 3.97 8.51
CA ILE A 83 -16.20 5.25 7.90
C ILE A 83 -16.91 5.43 6.57
N GLY A 84 -16.94 4.41 5.72
CA GLY A 84 -17.55 4.48 4.40
C GLY A 84 -19.06 4.73 4.42
N ARG A 85 -19.76 4.29 5.47
CA ARG A 85 -21.18 4.60 5.67
C ARG A 85 -21.45 6.06 6.08
N GLU A 86 -20.44 6.73 6.64
CA GLU A 86 -20.49 8.11 7.12
C GLU A 86 -19.83 9.11 6.15
N THR A 87 -19.26 8.63 5.05
CA THR A 87 -18.60 9.42 3.99
C THR A 87 -19.18 9.09 2.62
N SER A 88 -18.96 9.94 1.63
CA SER A 88 -19.58 9.79 0.30
C SER A 88 -18.61 9.77 -0.87
N ARG A 89 -17.41 10.33 -0.70
CA ARG A 89 -16.44 10.56 -1.78
C ARG A 89 -15.11 9.84 -1.55
N VAL A 90 -14.57 9.92 -0.33
CA VAL A 90 -13.27 9.40 -0.02
C VAL A 90 -13.21 7.89 -0.25
N ARG A 91 -12.15 7.42 -0.91
CA ARG A 91 -11.85 6.00 -1.06
C ARG A 91 -11.32 5.43 0.26
N LEU A 92 -11.44 4.15 0.42
CA LEU A 92 -11.14 3.43 1.66
C LEU A 92 -10.15 2.31 1.35
N GLY A 93 -9.12 2.15 2.17
CA GLY A 93 -8.15 1.09 1.90
C GLY A 93 -7.48 0.53 3.16
N THR A 94 -7.14 -0.74 3.14
CA THR A 94 -6.30 -1.32 4.19
C THR A 94 -4.82 -1.22 3.85
N ALA A 95 -3.97 -0.87 4.85
CA ALA A 95 -2.54 -0.62 4.65
C ALA A 95 -1.67 -1.30 5.75
N VAL A 96 -1.71 -2.63 5.92
CA VAL A 96 -2.44 -3.63 5.15
C VAL A 96 -3.07 -4.66 6.10
N THR A 97 -4.01 -5.49 5.61
CA THR A 97 -4.58 -6.60 6.39
C THR A 97 -3.68 -7.84 6.29
N PRO A 98 -3.29 -8.49 7.42
CA PRO A 98 -2.50 -9.70 7.42
C PRO A 98 -3.25 -10.91 6.83
N THR A 99 -2.56 -11.70 5.99
CA THR A 99 -3.15 -12.87 5.32
C THR A 99 -3.18 -14.12 6.18
N TYR A 100 -2.14 -14.38 6.98
CA TYR A 100 -1.99 -15.63 7.75
C TYR A 100 -3.17 -15.95 8.67
N PRO A 101 -3.72 -15.00 9.47
CA PRO A 101 -4.83 -15.32 10.36
C PRO A 101 -6.21 -15.38 9.66
N ARG A 102 -6.25 -15.20 8.34
CA ARG A 102 -7.50 -15.14 7.56
C ARG A 102 -7.46 -16.06 6.35
N HIS A 103 -8.42 -16.96 6.24
CA HIS A 103 -8.60 -17.76 5.03
C HIS A 103 -8.98 -16.84 3.85
N PRO A 104 -8.43 -17.02 2.62
CA PRO A 104 -8.70 -16.15 1.47
C PRO A 104 -10.19 -16.05 1.10
N GLY A 105 -10.96 -17.13 1.27
CA GLY A 105 -12.41 -17.11 1.05
C GLY A 105 -13.15 -16.25 2.08
N ALA A 106 -12.75 -16.29 3.35
CA ALA A 106 -13.34 -15.45 4.40
C ALA A 106 -12.99 -13.97 4.18
N LEU A 107 -11.74 -13.68 3.79
CA LEU A 107 -11.31 -12.33 3.48
C LEU A 107 -12.01 -11.79 2.21
N ALA A 108 -12.19 -12.60 1.17
CA ALA A 108 -12.94 -12.22 -0.01
C ALA A 108 -14.38 -11.81 0.34
N GLN A 109 -15.07 -12.62 1.13
CA GLN A 109 -16.44 -12.32 1.57
C GLN A 109 -16.51 -11.02 2.38
N GLN A 110 -15.58 -10.80 3.31
CA GLN A 110 -15.49 -9.57 4.11
C GLN A 110 -15.22 -8.36 3.24
N ALA A 111 -14.26 -8.44 2.32
CA ALA A 111 -13.88 -7.34 1.42
C ALA A 111 -15.01 -6.97 0.46
N MET A 112 -15.66 -7.94 -0.16
CA MET A 112 -16.81 -7.70 -1.05
C MET A 112 -18.00 -7.10 -0.28
N THR A 113 -18.27 -7.56 0.93
CA THR A 113 -19.32 -6.98 1.79
C THR A 113 -19.01 -5.52 2.13
N THR A 114 -17.75 -5.22 2.46
CA THR A 114 -17.31 -3.84 2.71
C THR A 114 -17.41 -2.98 1.46
N ALA A 115 -17.02 -3.49 0.30
CA ALA A 115 -17.16 -2.78 -0.97
C ALA A 115 -18.63 -2.45 -1.26
N ALA A 116 -19.54 -3.41 -1.14
CA ALA A 116 -20.98 -3.17 -1.30
C ALA A 116 -21.53 -2.14 -0.31
N ALA A 117 -21.10 -2.19 0.97
CA ALA A 117 -21.54 -1.27 2.02
C ALA A 117 -21.02 0.16 1.82
N THR A 118 -20.01 0.38 0.99
CA THR A 118 -19.30 1.65 0.80
C THR A 118 -19.33 2.14 -0.65
N ASP A 119 -20.35 1.75 -1.41
CA ASP A 119 -20.53 2.13 -2.82
C ASP A 119 -19.31 1.82 -3.71
N ASN A 120 -18.68 0.67 -3.46
CA ASN A 120 -17.49 0.16 -4.16
C ASN A 120 -16.27 1.11 -4.13
N ARG A 121 -16.14 1.90 -3.06
CA ARG A 121 -14.97 2.77 -2.81
C ARG A 121 -13.84 2.07 -2.06
N PHE A 122 -13.90 0.75 -1.86
CA PHE A 122 -12.95 -0.01 -1.07
C PHE A 122 -11.81 -0.60 -1.92
N THR A 123 -10.58 -0.52 -1.40
CA THR A 123 -9.36 -1.16 -1.92
C THR A 123 -8.81 -2.10 -0.86
N LEU A 124 -8.61 -3.36 -1.20
CA LEU A 124 -8.06 -4.34 -0.28
C LEU A 124 -6.53 -4.36 -0.34
N GLY A 125 -5.88 -3.81 0.68
CA GLY A 125 -4.45 -3.97 0.89
C GLY A 125 -4.17 -5.18 1.79
N ILE A 126 -3.34 -6.11 1.33
CA ILE A 126 -2.96 -7.31 2.07
C ILE A 126 -1.45 -7.43 2.24
N GLY A 127 -1.02 -8.16 3.26
CA GLY A 127 0.40 -8.39 3.52
C GLY A 127 0.64 -9.63 4.38
N LEU A 128 1.92 -10.03 4.45
CA LEU A 128 2.34 -11.20 5.22
C LEU A 128 2.43 -10.94 6.73
N SER A 129 2.40 -9.65 7.16
CA SER A 129 2.84 -9.28 8.50
C SER A 129 4.33 -9.62 8.71
N HIS A 130 4.76 -9.82 9.95
CA HIS A 130 6.14 -10.11 10.32
C HIS A 130 6.24 -11.50 10.94
N GLN A 131 7.34 -12.21 10.66
CA GLN A 131 7.55 -13.56 11.17
C GLN A 131 7.35 -13.65 12.69
N VAL A 132 7.92 -12.71 13.44
CA VAL A 132 7.77 -12.65 14.91
C VAL A 132 6.30 -12.55 15.35
N VAL A 133 5.47 -11.85 14.60
CA VAL A 133 4.02 -11.73 14.90
C VAL A 133 3.31 -13.04 14.56
N ILE A 134 3.55 -13.57 13.38
CA ILE A 134 2.86 -14.76 12.89
C ILE A 134 3.22 -16.00 13.71
N GLU A 135 4.51 -16.21 14.03
CA GLU A 135 4.96 -17.37 14.76
C GLU A 135 4.75 -17.23 16.27
N ASN A 136 5.18 -16.10 16.86
CA ASN A 136 5.19 -15.98 18.32
C ASN A 136 3.85 -15.51 18.91
N MET A 137 3.08 -14.68 18.18
CA MET A 137 1.82 -14.16 18.71
C MET A 137 0.61 -14.97 18.24
N PHE A 138 0.61 -15.43 16.96
CA PHE A 138 -0.51 -16.21 16.41
C PHE A 138 -0.26 -17.73 16.43
N GLY A 139 0.98 -18.19 16.63
CA GLY A 139 1.31 -19.63 16.64
C GLY A 139 1.16 -20.29 15.25
N LEU A 140 1.24 -19.51 14.17
CA LEU A 140 1.13 -19.98 12.80
C LEU A 140 2.54 -20.10 12.17
N SER A 141 2.71 -20.99 11.20
CA SER A 141 3.97 -21.10 10.46
C SER A 141 4.15 -19.96 9.48
N TYR A 142 5.35 -19.35 9.44
CA TYR A 142 5.75 -18.35 8.44
C TYR A 142 6.55 -18.96 7.29
N ASP A 143 6.56 -20.31 7.17
CA ASP A 143 7.32 -21.00 6.14
C ASP A 143 6.84 -20.66 4.72
N LYS A 144 7.79 -20.50 3.80
CA LYS A 144 7.55 -20.29 2.37
C LYS A 144 6.61 -19.09 2.06
N PRO A 145 6.88 -17.87 2.57
CA PRO A 145 5.95 -16.75 2.52
C PRO A 145 5.55 -16.33 1.08
N ALA A 146 6.44 -16.44 0.12
CA ALA A 146 6.09 -16.17 -1.28
C ALA A 146 5.14 -17.22 -1.87
N LYS A 147 5.27 -18.49 -1.46
CA LYS A 147 4.33 -19.56 -1.85
C LYS A 147 2.98 -19.34 -1.20
N HIS A 148 2.96 -19.01 0.10
CA HIS A 148 1.74 -18.64 0.82
C HIS A 148 0.96 -17.55 0.08
N MET A 149 1.60 -16.43 -0.23
CA MET A 149 0.96 -15.32 -0.92
C MET A 149 0.48 -15.71 -2.34
N ARG A 150 1.24 -16.52 -3.07
CA ARG A 150 0.83 -17.01 -4.39
C ARG A 150 -0.44 -17.85 -4.32
N GLU A 151 -0.48 -18.83 -3.43
CA GLU A 151 -1.65 -19.69 -3.23
C GLU A 151 -2.85 -18.88 -2.72
N TYR A 152 -2.58 -17.94 -1.81
CA TYR A 152 -3.58 -17.01 -1.29
C TYR A 152 -4.26 -16.20 -2.41
N LEU A 153 -3.47 -15.56 -3.28
CA LEU A 153 -3.98 -14.75 -4.39
C LEU A 153 -4.68 -15.60 -5.46
N ASN A 154 -4.19 -16.83 -5.73
CA ASN A 154 -4.86 -17.74 -6.65
C ASN A 154 -6.27 -18.15 -6.20
N VAL A 155 -6.56 -18.08 -4.90
CA VAL A 155 -7.91 -18.27 -4.36
C VAL A 155 -8.68 -16.95 -4.25
N LEU A 156 -8.03 -15.91 -3.71
CA LEU A 156 -8.66 -14.62 -3.43
C LEU A 156 -9.14 -13.92 -4.70
N MET A 157 -8.26 -13.74 -5.69
CA MET A 157 -8.57 -12.91 -6.86
C MET A 157 -9.75 -13.43 -7.70
N PRO A 158 -9.87 -14.73 -8.02
CA PRO A 158 -11.04 -15.22 -8.71
C PRO A 158 -12.34 -15.09 -7.90
N LEU A 159 -12.27 -15.28 -6.55
CA LEU A 159 -13.45 -15.08 -5.70
C LEU A 159 -13.95 -13.63 -5.74
N LEU A 160 -13.03 -12.65 -5.74
CA LEU A 160 -13.39 -11.23 -5.83
C LEU A 160 -14.03 -10.85 -7.17
N ARG A 161 -13.81 -11.65 -8.22
CA ARG A 161 -14.49 -11.54 -9.54
C ARG A 161 -15.79 -12.33 -9.64
N GLY A 162 -16.23 -12.96 -8.52
CA GLY A 162 -17.44 -13.80 -8.51
C GLY A 162 -17.27 -15.15 -9.23
N GLU A 163 -16.04 -15.60 -9.49
CA GLU A 163 -15.77 -16.90 -10.11
C GLU A 163 -15.90 -18.04 -9.10
N THR A 164 -16.25 -19.23 -9.59
CA THR A 164 -16.21 -20.45 -8.76
C THR A 164 -14.78 -20.97 -8.67
N VAL A 165 -14.26 -21.13 -7.47
CA VAL A 165 -12.88 -21.54 -7.21
C VAL A 165 -12.81 -22.99 -6.76
N SER A 166 -12.02 -23.78 -7.47
CA SER A 166 -11.47 -25.06 -7.02
C SER A 166 -9.96 -25.00 -7.15
N TYR A 167 -9.26 -25.04 -6.02
CA TYR A 167 -7.82 -24.91 -5.93
C TYR A 167 -7.22 -25.97 -5.02
N GLN A 168 -6.16 -26.62 -5.46
CA GLN A 168 -5.42 -27.62 -4.69
C GLN A 168 -3.97 -27.19 -4.58
N GLY A 169 -3.60 -26.62 -3.46
CA GLY A 169 -2.24 -26.19 -3.13
C GLY A 169 -1.64 -26.96 -1.96
N GLU A 170 -0.49 -26.53 -1.50
CA GLU A 170 0.17 -27.05 -0.30
C GLU A 170 -0.38 -26.40 0.98
N GLN A 171 -0.69 -25.12 0.91
CA GLN A 171 -1.19 -24.33 2.05
C GLN A 171 -2.70 -24.09 2.02
N TYR A 172 -3.29 -24.07 0.84
CA TYR A 172 -4.73 -23.87 0.66
C TYR A 172 -5.35 -24.93 -0.24
N THR A 173 -6.48 -25.44 0.21
CA THR A 173 -7.36 -26.29 -0.60
C THR A 173 -8.78 -25.74 -0.52
N VAL A 174 -9.36 -25.44 -1.68
CA VAL A 174 -10.73 -24.93 -1.82
C VAL A 174 -11.44 -25.72 -2.90
N GLN A 175 -12.69 -26.09 -2.69
CA GLN A 175 -13.46 -26.86 -3.66
C GLN A 175 -14.83 -26.25 -3.89
N GLY A 176 -15.09 -25.76 -5.11
CA GLY A 176 -16.40 -25.30 -5.55
C GLY A 176 -16.92 -24.07 -4.78
N LEU A 177 -16.02 -23.22 -4.21
CA LEU A 177 -16.44 -22.01 -3.52
C LEU A 177 -16.78 -20.90 -4.50
N THR A 178 -17.97 -20.34 -4.36
CA THR A 178 -18.43 -19.15 -5.09
C THR A 178 -18.95 -18.13 -4.08
N LEU A 179 -18.70 -16.86 -4.31
CA LEU A 179 -19.25 -15.76 -3.54
C LEU A 179 -20.18 -14.92 -4.44
N ASP A 180 -21.38 -14.70 -3.98
CA ASP A 180 -22.35 -13.78 -4.58
C ASP A 180 -22.77 -12.75 -3.55
N ILE A 181 -22.21 -11.54 -3.66
CA ILE A 181 -22.49 -10.44 -2.74
C ILE A 181 -23.19 -9.34 -3.50
N PRO A 182 -24.50 -9.18 -3.32
CA PRO A 182 -25.28 -8.17 -4.03
C PRO A 182 -24.74 -6.77 -3.84
N GLY A 183 -24.53 -6.05 -4.94
CA GLY A 183 -24.02 -4.68 -4.94
C GLY A 183 -22.48 -4.56 -4.90
N ALA A 184 -21.75 -5.65 -4.66
CA ALA A 184 -20.30 -5.63 -4.81
C ALA A 184 -19.89 -5.70 -6.28
N THR A 185 -18.88 -4.91 -6.65
CA THR A 185 -18.16 -5.04 -7.93
C THR A 185 -16.74 -5.52 -7.67
N GLU A 186 -15.99 -5.83 -8.72
CA GLU A 186 -14.57 -6.11 -8.60
C GLU A 186 -13.85 -4.95 -7.87
N LEU A 187 -13.06 -5.30 -6.86
CA LEU A 187 -12.35 -4.32 -6.05
C LEU A 187 -10.83 -4.46 -6.23
N PRO A 188 -10.07 -3.35 -6.21
CA PRO A 188 -8.62 -3.40 -6.35
C PRO A 188 -7.95 -4.11 -5.17
N VAL A 189 -6.91 -4.91 -5.47
CA VAL A 189 -6.07 -5.59 -4.47
C VAL A 189 -4.62 -5.10 -4.60
N VAL A 190 -4.07 -4.56 -3.52
CA VAL A 190 -2.66 -4.17 -3.43
C VAL A 190 -1.95 -5.01 -2.37
N VAL A 191 -0.71 -5.40 -2.64
CA VAL A 191 0.07 -6.27 -1.75
C VAL A 191 1.24 -5.53 -1.16
N ALA A 192 1.50 -5.66 0.14
CA ALA A 192 2.74 -5.17 0.75
C ALA A 192 3.92 -6.00 0.24
N ALA A 193 4.65 -5.48 -0.73
CA ALA A 193 5.73 -6.17 -1.41
C ALA A 193 6.99 -5.29 -1.47
N LEU A 194 8.08 -5.76 -0.84
CA LEU A 194 9.36 -5.05 -0.80
C LEU A 194 10.50 -5.85 -1.45
N GLY A 195 10.52 -7.17 -1.28
CA GLY A 195 11.53 -8.04 -1.85
C GLY A 195 11.23 -8.44 -3.30
N PRO A 196 12.26 -8.75 -4.13
CA PRO A 196 12.09 -9.02 -5.57
C PRO A 196 11.09 -10.12 -5.89
N ALA A 197 11.09 -11.22 -5.13
CA ALA A 197 10.17 -12.34 -5.35
C ALA A 197 8.72 -11.94 -5.08
N MET A 198 8.47 -11.15 -4.02
CA MET A 198 7.13 -10.68 -3.67
C MET A 198 6.63 -9.63 -4.67
N ILE A 199 7.50 -8.69 -5.11
CA ILE A 199 7.15 -7.70 -6.13
C ILE A 199 6.77 -8.38 -7.44
N LYS A 200 7.57 -9.35 -7.90
CA LYS A 200 7.27 -10.11 -9.12
C LYS A 200 5.92 -10.81 -9.02
N LEU A 201 5.67 -11.52 -7.92
CA LEU A 201 4.41 -12.21 -7.66
C LEU A 201 3.23 -11.24 -7.62
N THR A 202 3.40 -10.10 -6.97
CA THR A 202 2.38 -9.05 -6.88
C THR A 202 2.04 -8.50 -8.27
N ALA A 203 3.05 -8.20 -9.08
CA ALA A 203 2.84 -7.72 -10.45
C ALA A 203 2.14 -8.75 -11.35
N GLU A 204 2.36 -10.05 -11.10
CA GLU A 204 1.69 -11.13 -11.84
C GLU A 204 0.21 -11.31 -11.44
N LEU A 205 -0.12 -11.18 -10.15
CA LEU A 205 -1.38 -11.68 -9.59
C LEU A 205 -2.29 -10.64 -8.95
N ALA A 206 -1.79 -9.44 -8.62
CA ALA A 206 -2.54 -8.38 -7.94
C ALA A 206 -2.53 -7.07 -8.73
N ASP A 207 -3.26 -6.05 -8.29
CA ASP A 207 -3.41 -4.79 -9.02
C ASP A 207 -2.29 -3.80 -8.75
N GLY A 208 -1.49 -4.02 -7.70
CA GLY A 208 -0.38 -3.16 -7.36
C GLY A 208 0.22 -3.45 -6.00
N THR A 209 1.02 -2.51 -5.52
CA THR A 209 1.72 -2.63 -4.24
C THR A 209 1.35 -1.49 -3.28
N ASN A 210 1.38 -1.81 -1.98
CA ASN A 210 1.32 -0.83 -0.91
C ASN A 210 2.63 -0.92 -0.12
N THR A 211 3.43 0.13 -0.17
CA THR A 211 4.72 0.20 0.53
C THR A 211 4.60 1.06 1.79
N TRP A 212 5.43 0.76 2.78
CA TRP A 212 5.59 1.55 3.97
C TRP A 212 7.06 1.92 4.16
N MET A 213 7.35 3.19 4.37
CA MET A 213 8.70 3.72 4.60
C MET A 213 9.70 3.32 3.50
N VAL A 214 9.30 3.46 2.24
CA VAL A 214 10.17 3.30 1.08
C VAL A 214 10.40 4.67 0.46
N GLY A 215 11.64 5.15 0.54
CA GLY A 215 12.01 6.48 0.05
C GLY A 215 12.05 6.57 -1.48
N PRO A 216 12.12 7.77 -2.03
CA PRO A 216 12.01 8.00 -3.47
C PRO A 216 13.15 7.35 -4.28
N LYS A 217 14.36 7.24 -3.75
CA LYS A 217 15.47 6.54 -4.41
C LYS A 217 15.17 5.05 -4.57
N THR A 218 14.69 4.41 -3.51
CA THR A 218 14.33 2.99 -3.55
C THR A 218 13.12 2.73 -4.43
N MET A 219 12.16 3.66 -4.50
CA MET A 219 11.05 3.62 -5.46
C MET A 219 11.58 3.62 -6.89
N GLU A 220 12.49 4.55 -7.22
CA GLU A 220 13.08 4.74 -8.55
C GLU A 220 13.95 3.57 -8.99
N GLU A 221 14.81 3.06 -8.10
CA GLU A 221 15.84 2.06 -8.44
C GLU A 221 15.37 0.61 -8.25
N HIS A 222 14.30 0.38 -7.48
CA HIS A 222 13.91 -0.99 -7.11
C HIS A 222 12.43 -1.29 -7.34
N ILE A 223 11.49 -0.55 -6.73
CA ILE A 223 10.06 -0.90 -6.77
C ILE A 223 9.49 -0.75 -8.18
N ILE A 224 9.56 0.44 -8.74
CA ILE A 224 8.97 0.76 -10.05
C ILE A 224 9.59 -0.06 -11.18
N PRO A 225 10.92 -0.16 -11.30
CA PRO A 225 11.52 -0.99 -12.34
C PRO A 225 11.15 -2.47 -12.25
N SER A 226 10.94 -2.98 -11.04
CA SER A 226 10.54 -4.38 -10.84
C SER A 226 9.12 -4.67 -11.35
N PHE A 227 8.19 -3.73 -11.18
CA PHE A 227 6.84 -3.81 -11.76
C PHE A 227 6.87 -3.71 -13.28
N GLN A 228 7.67 -2.79 -13.83
CA GLN A 228 7.87 -2.63 -15.27
C GLN A 228 8.46 -3.91 -15.90
N ALA A 229 9.48 -4.49 -15.28
CA ALA A 229 10.11 -5.73 -15.72
C ALA A 229 9.15 -6.92 -15.69
N ALA A 230 8.20 -6.95 -14.77
CA ALA A 230 7.14 -7.98 -14.69
C ALA A 230 6.02 -7.77 -15.71
N GLY A 231 6.01 -6.63 -16.43
CA GLY A 231 5.07 -6.35 -17.52
C GLY A 231 3.65 -6.02 -17.10
N ARG A 232 3.42 -5.66 -15.81
CA ARG A 232 2.11 -5.21 -15.34
C ARG A 232 1.81 -3.82 -15.91
N PRO A 233 0.75 -3.65 -16.71
CA PRO A 233 0.32 -2.33 -17.16
C PRO A 233 -0.31 -1.56 -15.99
N ASP A 234 0.00 -0.28 -15.89
CA ASP A 234 -0.61 0.69 -14.96
C ASP A 234 -0.80 0.16 -13.51
N PRO A 235 0.27 -0.33 -12.83
CA PRO A 235 0.13 -0.84 -11.48
C PRO A 235 -0.25 0.27 -10.50
N ALA A 236 -1.14 -0.03 -9.55
CA ALA A 236 -1.35 0.84 -8.41
C ALA A 236 -0.09 0.81 -7.52
N ILE A 237 0.57 1.96 -7.34
CA ILE A 237 1.73 2.11 -6.46
C ILE A 237 1.37 3.05 -5.33
N VAL A 238 1.10 2.47 -4.16
CA VAL A 238 0.76 3.20 -2.94
C VAL A 238 2.02 3.40 -2.11
N ALA A 239 2.43 4.65 -1.90
CA ALA A 239 3.59 5.01 -1.09
C ALA A 239 3.16 5.54 0.28
N GLY A 240 3.33 4.72 1.32
CA GLY A 240 3.11 5.11 2.71
C GLY A 240 4.35 5.76 3.30
N MET A 241 4.22 7.01 3.77
CA MET A 241 5.35 7.76 4.35
C MET A 241 4.95 8.50 5.63
N PRO A 242 5.82 8.49 6.66
CA PRO A 242 5.69 9.39 7.80
C PRO A 242 5.85 10.84 7.32
N ILE A 243 4.93 11.73 7.71
CA ILE A 243 4.94 13.12 7.27
C ILE A 243 4.47 14.06 8.38
N VAL A 244 5.10 15.22 8.51
CA VAL A 244 4.64 16.30 9.40
C VAL A 244 5.06 17.67 8.91
N LEU A 245 4.12 18.61 8.89
CA LEU A 245 4.35 20.03 8.66
C LEU A 245 4.75 20.69 9.98
N THR A 246 6.01 21.12 10.10
CA THR A 246 6.56 21.75 11.30
C THR A 246 7.78 22.60 10.99
N THR A 247 8.04 23.59 11.84
CA THR A 247 9.31 24.33 11.87
C THR A 247 10.31 23.73 12.86
N ASN A 248 9.85 22.80 13.74
CA ASN A 248 10.67 22.13 14.76
C ASN A 248 11.22 20.80 14.24
N VAL A 249 11.98 20.86 13.14
CA VAL A 249 12.41 19.67 12.36
C VAL A 249 13.18 18.66 13.22
N ASP A 250 14.12 19.10 14.04
CA ASP A 250 14.95 18.21 14.86
C ASP A 250 14.13 17.47 15.91
N GLN A 251 13.22 18.17 16.62
CA GLN A 251 12.33 17.57 17.60
C GLN A 251 11.36 16.56 16.94
N ALA A 252 10.82 16.92 15.78
CA ALA A 252 9.93 16.02 15.04
C ALA A 252 10.65 14.76 14.60
N LYS A 253 11.87 14.86 14.08
CA LYS A 253 12.69 13.70 13.69
C LYS A 253 13.06 12.83 14.89
N GLU A 254 13.39 13.41 16.04
CA GLU A 254 13.66 12.66 17.27
C GLU A 254 12.43 11.86 17.70
N LYS A 255 11.25 12.47 17.71
CA LYS A 255 9.98 11.80 18.04
C LYS A 255 9.66 10.67 17.07
N ILE A 256 9.80 10.91 15.75
CA ILE A 256 9.60 9.89 14.71
C ILE A 256 10.59 8.72 14.88
N ALA A 257 11.85 9.00 15.20
CA ALA A 257 12.85 7.96 15.46
C ALA A 257 12.45 7.06 16.64
N GLN A 258 11.90 7.66 17.70
CA GLN A 258 11.39 6.94 18.88
C GLN A 258 10.17 6.10 18.54
N ASP A 259 9.15 6.70 17.92
CA ASP A 259 7.87 6.05 17.61
C ASP A 259 8.02 4.91 16.60
N LEU A 260 8.93 5.05 15.63
CA LEU A 260 9.15 4.07 14.55
C LEU A 260 10.39 3.18 14.75
N THR A 261 10.98 3.16 15.96
CA THR A 261 12.21 2.40 16.28
C THR A 261 12.12 0.93 15.84
N VAL A 262 10.99 0.27 16.09
CA VAL A 262 10.78 -1.14 15.76
C VAL A 262 10.93 -1.39 14.26
N TYR A 263 10.41 -0.50 13.42
CA TYR A 263 10.51 -0.64 11.96
C TYR A 263 11.95 -0.59 11.46
N GLY A 264 12.80 0.20 12.08
CA GLY A 264 14.24 0.26 11.75
C GLY A 264 14.99 -1.06 12.00
N GLN A 265 14.42 -1.97 12.80
CA GLN A 265 15.02 -3.25 13.19
C GLN A 265 14.43 -4.44 12.38
N LEU A 266 13.26 -4.28 11.77
CA LEU A 266 12.63 -5.34 10.98
C LEU A 266 13.37 -5.55 9.65
N PRO A 267 13.82 -6.78 9.31
CA PRO A 267 14.72 -7.04 8.18
C PRO A 267 14.22 -6.49 6.84
N SER A 268 12.92 -6.57 6.57
CA SER A 268 12.32 -6.08 5.33
C SER A 268 12.42 -4.56 5.17
N TYR A 269 12.19 -3.81 6.25
CA TYR A 269 12.32 -2.35 6.25
C TYR A 269 13.78 -1.90 6.32
N ARG A 270 14.62 -2.61 7.12
CA ARG A 270 16.05 -2.32 7.16
C ARG A 270 16.67 -2.39 5.76
N ALA A 271 16.31 -3.42 4.98
CA ALA A 271 16.78 -3.54 3.61
C ALA A 271 16.38 -2.35 2.70
N MET A 272 15.21 -1.77 2.92
CA MET A 272 14.78 -0.58 2.17
C MET A 272 15.48 0.68 2.62
N LEU A 273 15.66 0.86 3.94
CA LEU A 273 16.44 1.97 4.50
C LEU A 273 17.90 1.93 4.04
N ASP A 274 18.52 0.75 3.98
CA ASP A 274 19.88 0.57 3.47
C ASP A 274 20.00 0.95 1.99
N ARG A 275 19.02 0.59 1.15
CA ARG A 275 18.96 1.02 -0.26
C ARG A 275 18.85 2.53 -0.39
N GLU A 276 18.05 3.16 0.44
CA GLU A 276 17.89 4.61 0.49
C GLU A 276 19.15 5.32 0.99
N GLY A 277 20.00 4.63 1.76
CA GLY A 277 21.17 5.19 2.44
C GLY A 277 20.81 5.86 3.75
N ALA A 278 19.68 5.47 4.37
CA ALA A 278 19.15 6.03 5.60
C ALA A 278 19.57 5.20 6.82
N ALA A 279 19.97 5.87 7.90
CA ALA A 279 20.31 5.22 9.16
C ALA A 279 19.05 4.70 9.88
N GLY A 280 17.91 5.41 9.76
CA GLY A 280 16.67 5.02 10.39
C GLY A 280 15.41 5.64 9.75
N PRO A 281 14.23 5.34 10.32
CA PRO A 281 12.95 5.83 9.80
C PRO A 281 12.83 7.36 9.72
N ALA A 282 13.44 8.10 10.67
CA ALA A 282 13.41 9.55 10.70
C ALA A 282 14.15 10.21 9.51
N ASP A 283 15.12 9.51 8.91
CA ASP A 283 15.89 10.04 7.78
C ASP A 283 15.08 10.08 6.49
N ILE A 284 14.09 9.20 6.36
CA ILE A 284 13.20 9.13 5.20
C ILE A 284 11.85 9.80 5.44
N ALA A 285 11.55 10.20 6.68
CA ALA A 285 10.33 10.90 7.00
C ALA A 285 10.28 12.27 6.30
N ILE A 286 9.11 12.68 5.85
CA ILE A 286 8.88 13.96 5.20
C ILE A 286 8.56 15.00 6.27
N VAL A 287 9.57 15.78 6.67
CA VAL A 287 9.49 16.73 7.78
C VAL A 287 10.00 18.10 7.33
N GLY A 288 9.26 19.15 7.61
CA GLY A 288 9.68 20.52 7.29
C GLY A 288 8.54 21.47 7.05
N ASP A 289 8.83 22.57 6.37
CA ASP A 289 7.84 23.57 5.95
C ASP A 289 7.03 23.12 4.71
N GLU A 290 6.04 23.91 4.31
CA GLU A 290 5.16 23.59 3.17
C GLU A 290 5.93 23.38 1.86
N ASN A 291 7.00 24.17 1.61
CA ASN A 291 7.77 24.05 0.37
C ASN A 291 8.57 22.74 0.34
N GLN A 292 9.13 22.36 1.49
CA GLN A 292 9.87 21.12 1.65
C GLN A 292 8.95 19.90 1.45
N LEU A 293 7.80 19.90 2.12
CA LEU A 293 6.81 18.83 1.99
C LEU A 293 6.30 18.71 0.54
N ARG A 294 5.93 19.83 -0.08
CA ARG A 294 5.46 19.88 -1.48
C ARG A 294 6.51 19.33 -2.44
N GLY A 295 7.77 19.71 -2.27
CA GLY A 295 8.88 19.22 -3.09
C GLY A 295 9.08 17.72 -2.97
N GLN A 296 8.99 17.16 -1.77
CA GLN A 296 9.16 15.73 -1.53
C GLN A 296 7.96 14.91 -2.04
N ILE A 297 6.73 15.37 -1.81
CA ILE A 297 5.51 14.72 -2.34
C ILE A 297 5.54 14.73 -3.88
N LYS A 298 5.91 15.87 -4.47
CA LYS A 298 6.05 15.98 -5.94
C LYS A 298 7.06 14.96 -6.49
N ARG A 299 8.15 14.68 -5.80
CA ARG A 299 9.12 13.67 -6.24
C ARG A 299 8.50 12.28 -6.36
N PHE A 300 7.64 11.86 -5.44
CA PHE A 300 6.88 10.61 -5.58
C PHE A 300 5.94 10.64 -6.79
N GLN A 301 5.25 11.75 -7.01
CA GLN A 301 4.39 11.92 -8.18
C GLN A 301 5.19 11.80 -9.49
N ASP A 302 6.34 12.46 -9.59
CA ASP A 302 7.19 12.45 -10.78
C ASP A 302 7.76 11.05 -11.09
N LEU A 303 7.90 10.19 -10.08
CA LEU A 303 8.28 8.79 -10.23
C LEU A 303 7.14 7.89 -10.71
N GLY A 304 5.90 8.35 -10.71
CA GLY A 304 4.72 7.56 -11.12
C GLY A 304 4.03 6.82 -9.98
N VAL A 305 4.23 7.25 -8.73
CA VAL A 305 3.40 6.82 -7.60
C VAL A 305 1.96 7.26 -7.87
N THR A 306 1.01 6.35 -7.71
CA THR A 306 -0.41 6.60 -7.99
C THR A 306 -1.16 7.14 -6.78
N ASP A 307 -0.72 6.74 -5.58
CA ASP A 307 -1.34 7.09 -4.31
C ASP A 307 -0.28 7.39 -3.26
N PHE A 308 -0.30 8.58 -2.71
CA PHE A 308 0.51 8.96 -1.58
C PHE A 308 -0.30 8.76 -0.30
N ASN A 309 0.13 7.83 0.56
CA ASN A 309 -0.53 7.50 1.82
C ASN A 309 0.22 8.17 2.97
N ALA A 310 -0.26 9.34 3.41
CA ALA A 310 0.35 10.15 4.45
C ALA A 310 0.09 9.58 5.84
N ALA A 311 1.10 9.05 6.52
CA ALA A 311 1.05 8.78 7.95
C ALA A 311 1.43 10.08 8.68
N ILE A 312 0.43 10.86 9.03
CA ILE A 312 0.63 12.14 9.70
C ILE A 312 1.12 11.89 11.13
N MET A 313 2.33 12.37 11.43
CA MET A 313 2.97 12.18 12.74
C MET A 313 2.59 13.31 13.68
N ASP A 314 2.04 12.96 14.84
CA ASP A 314 1.68 13.92 15.89
C ASP A 314 2.88 14.21 16.79
N THR A 315 3.76 15.08 16.32
CA THR A 315 5.05 15.37 16.97
C THR A 315 4.99 16.55 17.94
N GLU A 316 3.97 17.38 17.84
CA GLU A 316 3.72 18.56 18.70
C GLU A 316 2.24 18.96 18.58
N ASP A 317 1.75 19.78 19.49
CA ASP A 317 0.37 20.27 19.51
C ASP A 317 -0.04 20.89 18.18
N GLY A 318 -1.15 20.39 17.60
CA GLY A 318 -1.72 20.85 16.35
C GLY A 318 -0.97 20.42 15.09
N ALA A 319 0.09 19.60 15.20
CA ALA A 319 0.84 19.10 14.03
C ALA A 319 -0.04 18.31 13.07
N TYR A 320 -0.89 17.44 13.62
CA TYR A 320 -1.83 16.66 12.82
C TYR A 320 -2.77 17.55 11.99
N ALA A 321 -3.45 18.49 12.62
CA ALA A 321 -4.42 19.36 11.97
C ALA A 321 -3.77 20.22 10.86
N ARG A 322 -2.62 20.85 11.15
CA ARG A 322 -1.87 21.65 10.17
C ARG A 322 -1.44 20.83 8.97
N THR A 323 -0.93 19.61 9.22
CA THR A 323 -0.46 18.73 8.14
C THR A 323 -1.63 18.25 7.29
N LEU A 324 -2.76 17.90 7.90
CA LEU A 324 -3.98 17.50 7.19
C LEU A 324 -4.51 18.62 6.29
N GLU A 325 -4.61 19.85 6.82
CA GLU A 325 -5.03 21.05 6.07
C GLU A 325 -4.09 21.32 4.88
N PHE A 326 -2.79 21.28 5.11
CA PHE A 326 -1.79 21.43 4.04
C PHE A 326 -1.97 20.37 2.95
N LEU A 327 -2.09 19.10 3.32
CA LEU A 327 -2.29 18.01 2.34
C LEU A 327 -3.56 18.21 1.52
N GLY A 328 -4.66 18.67 2.14
CA GLY A 328 -5.89 19.04 1.45
C GLY A 328 -5.67 20.17 0.47
N SER A 329 -4.91 21.19 0.83
CA SER A 329 -4.63 22.37 -0.01
C SER A 329 -3.85 22.05 -1.29
N ILE A 330 -3.06 20.97 -1.28
CA ILE A 330 -2.24 20.56 -2.42
C ILE A 330 -2.85 19.42 -3.23
N ASN A 331 -3.98 18.88 -2.78
CA ASN A 331 -4.67 17.78 -3.42
C ASN A 331 -5.68 18.24 -4.51
N GLY A 332 -5.82 19.54 -4.69
CA GLY A 332 -6.74 20.19 -5.64
C GLY A 332 -6.28 20.19 -7.09
#